data_846c321e9d197cc9e84777cead604365
#
_entry.id   846c321e9d197cc9e84777cead604365
#
_cell.length_a   1.000
_cell.length_b   1.000
_cell.length_c   1.000
_cell.angle_alpha   90.00
_cell.angle_beta   90.00
_cell.angle_gamma   90.00
#
_symmetry.space_group_name_H-M   'P 1'
#
loop_
_entity.id
_entity.type
_entity.pdbx_description
1 polymer ?
#
loop_
_entity_poly.entity_id
_entity_poly.type
_entity_poly.pdbx_seq_one_letter_code
_entity_poly.pdbx_strand_id
1 'polypeptide(L)'
;MVPTVEWKDGAVRLLDQSRLPEYVEFLDCRDYQTVADAIRQLKVRGAPAIGVTAAMGVALGAQTVISPDYESFARQVRAICDHLAATRPTAVNLFWALERMKHLLASCRTQPIESIKAALLKESQVILDEDIMLCKAMGRHGAELIVSGQTILTHCNAGALATAGYGTALGVIRAAWEQGKKIQVIADETRPVLQGARLTAWELMEDKIPVTLITDNMAGALMRQGKIHLCIVGADRIAANGDVANKIGTYSVAVLANAHGIPFYVAAPYSTIDLKTKTGADIPIEQRNPLEVTTIHGSHPIAPAGVAVYNPAFDVTPAELITGIITERGVFKPGDLAAQFQLEPILP
;
A
#
# COMPACT_ATOMS: atom_id res chain seq x y z
N MET A 1 -9.60 15.41 -2.10
CA MET A 1 -8.57 14.44 -1.72
C MET A 1 -7.20 15.07 -1.90
N VAL A 2 -6.31 14.95 -0.93
CA VAL A 2 -4.94 15.51 -0.96
C VAL A 2 -4.04 14.52 -1.69
N PRO A 3 -3.21 14.93 -2.68
CA PRO A 3 -2.33 14.00 -3.39
C PRO A 3 -1.25 13.44 -2.43
N THR A 4 -1.04 12.12 -2.48
CA THR A 4 -0.02 11.42 -1.69
C THR A 4 1.37 11.65 -2.24
N VAL A 5 1.50 11.59 -3.57
CA VAL A 5 2.73 11.80 -4.32
C VAL A 5 2.41 12.50 -5.64
N GLU A 6 3.23 13.45 -6.04
CA GLU A 6 3.12 14.14 -7.33
C GLU A 6 4.50 14.59 -7.83
N TRP A 7 4.64 14.73 -9.15
CA TRP A 7 5.76 15.44 -9.74
C TRP A 7 5.40 16.92 -9.88
N LYS A 8 6.15 17.79 -9.21
CA LYS A 8 5.87 19.23 -9.19
C LYS A 8 7.15 20.05 -9.21
N ASP A 9 7.24 20.99 -10.14
CA ASP A 9 8.34 21.95 -10.26
C ASP A 9 9.74 21.32 -10.22
N GLY A 10 9.91 20.17 -10.91
CA GLY A 10 11.16 19.42 -10.95
C GLY A 10 11.51 18.69 -9.66
N ALA A 11 10.55 18.45 -8.78
CA ALA A 11 10.70 17.71 -7.54
C ALA A 11 9.64 16.63 -7.41
N VAL A 12 9.93 15.60 -6.62
CA VAL A 12 8.94 14.65 -6.13
C VAL A 12 8.35 15.21 -4.84
N ARG A 13 7.10 15.65 -4.89
CA ARG A 13 6.37 16.16 -3.73
C ARG A 13 5.61 15.01 -3.07
N LEU A 14 5.82 14.85 -1.77
CA LEU A 14 5.20 13.83 -0.92
C LEU A 14 4.41 14.50 0.20
N LEU A 15 3.22 14.00 0.50
CA LEU A 15 2.55 14.30 1.75
C LEU A 15 3.28 13.56 2.88
N ASP A 16 3.82 14.30 3.84
CA ASP A 16 4.51 13.70 4.99
C ASP A 16 3.53 13.03 5.96
N GLN A 17 3.29 11.73 5.77
CA GLN A 17 2.34 10.96 6.56
C GLN A 17 2.79 10.76 8.01
N SER A 18 4.06 11.00 8.33
CA SER A 18 4.56 10.95 9.71
C SER A 18 4.02 12.08 10.57
N ARG A 19 3.59 13.18 9.94
CA ARG A 19 3.05 14.37 10.58
C ARG A 19 1.53 14.35 10.75
N LEU A 20 0.84 13.46 10.02
CA LEU A 20 -0.61 13.29 10.12
C LEU A 20 -1.00 12.61 11.46
N PRO A 21 -2.17 12.94 12.04
CA PRO A 21 -3.19 13.88 11.56
C PRO A 21 -2.94 15.33 11.98
N GLU A 22 -1.92 15.60 12.78
CA GLU A 22 -1.69 16.91 13.43
C GLU A 22 -1.36 18.01 12.42
N TYR A 23 -0.51 17.66 11.43
CA TYR A 23 -0.08 18.62 10.39
C TYR A 23 -0.20 17.99 9.00
N VAL A 24 -0.76 18.77 8.06
CA VAL A 24 -0.79 18.44 6.63
C VAL A 24 0.38 19.18 5.97
N GLU A 25 1.52 18.50 5.92
CA GLU A 25 2.77 19.08 5.40
C GLU A 25 3.27 18.29 4.19
N PHE A 26 3.89 19.00 3.25
CA PHE A 26 4.49 18.42 2.06
C PHE A 26 6.01 18.49 2.12
N LEU A 27 6.66 17.42 1.64
CA LEU A 27 8.10 17.34 1.43
C LEU A 27 8.39 17.40 -0.06
N ASP A 28 9.12 18.42 -0.52
CA ASP A 28 9.63 18.51 -1.89
C ASP A 28 11.03 17.86 -1.97
N CYS A 29 11.09 16.64 -2.46
CA CYS A 29 12.34 15.92 -2.68
C CYS A 29 12.97 16.39 -4.00
N ARG A 30 14.16 16.98 -3.96
CA ARG A 30 14.90 17.48 -5.12
C ARG A 30 16.03 16.57 -5.60
N ASP A 31 16.25 15.47 -4.90
CA ASP A 31 17.19 14.40 -5.23
C ASP A 31 16.60 13.04 -4.82
N TYR A 32 17.13 11.97 -5.42
CA TYR A 32 16.65 10.61 -5.17
C TYR A 32 17.02 10.08 -3.77
N GLN A 33 18.05 10.64 -3.14
CA GLN A 33 18.45 10.28 -1.78
C GLN A 33 17.39 10.74 -0.77
N THR A 34 16.90 11.96 -0.92
CA THR A 34 15.77 12.48 -0.12
C THR A 34 14.50 11.63 -0.33
N VAL A 35 14.22 11.18 -1.55
CA VAL A 35 13.13 10.23 -1.83
C VAL A 35 13.34 8.92 -1.08
N ALA A 36 14.55 8.35 -1.15
CA ALA A 36 14.90 7.12 -0.44
C ALA A 36 14.72 7.26 1.09
N ASP A 37 15.16 8.39 1.65
CA ASP A 37 15.00 8.66 3.08
C ASP A 37 13.54 8.84 3.49
N ALA A 38 12.73 9.47 2.65
CA ALA A 38 11.28 9.59 2.88
C ALA A 38 10.60 8.20 2.96
N ILE A 39 11.00 7.25 2.10
CA ILE A 39 10.50 5.87 2.15
C ILE A 39 10.97 5.15 3.43
N ARG A 40 12.27 5.26 3.79
CA ARG A 40 12.82 4.63 5.02
C ARG A 40 12.15 5.15 6.29
N GLN A 41 11.87 6.45 6.34
CA GLN A 41 11.29 7.14 7.51
C GLN A 41 9.75 7.05 7.55
N LEU A 42 9.13 6.29 6.64
CA LEU A 42 7.66 6.15 6.54
C LEU A 42 6.93 7.48 6.31
N LYS A 43 7.60 8.50 5.76
CA LYS A 43 6.94 9.73 5.30
C LYS A 43 5.99 9.45 4.15
N VAL A 44 6.33 8.45 3.33
CA VAL A 44 5.44 7.77 2.40
C VAL A 44 5.48 6.27 2.71
N ARG A 45 4.31 5.60 2.71
CA ARG A 45 4.17 4.18 3.02
C ARG A 45 2.96 3.59 2.29
N GLY A 46 2.82 2.25 2.30
CA GLY A 46 1.85 1.50 1.51
C GLY A 46 2.50 0.98 0.22
N ALA A 47 2.20 -0.28 -0.12
CA ALA A 47 2.91 -0.98 -1.18
C ALA A 47 2.85 -0.22 -2.53
N PRO A 48 1.68 0.22 -3.06
CA PRO A 48 1.61 0.98 -4.31
C PRO A 48 2.27 2.37 -4.21
N ALA A 49 2.01 3.14 -3.15
CA ALA A 49 2.58 4.48 -2.99
C ALA A 49 4.11 4.47 -2.99
N ILE A 50 4.73 3.45 -2.36
CA ILE A 50 6.19 3.28 -2.36
C ILE A 50 6.69 2.99 -3.78
N GLY A 51 5.99 2.17 -4.56
CA GLY A 51 6.35 1.86 -5.95
C GLY A 51 6.33 3.10 -6.84
N VAL A 52 5.25 3.87 -6.81
CA VAL A 52 5.12 5.15 -7.55
C VAL A 52 6.20 6.14 -7.15
N THR A 53 6.42 6.30 -5.83
CA THR A 53 7.44 7.20 -5.28
C THR A 53 8.84 6.80 -5.75
N ALA A 54 9.15 5.52 -5.77
CA ALA A 54 10.44 5.02 -6.23
C ALA A 54 10.64 5.25 -7.73
N ALA A 55 9.61 5.01 -8.57
CA ALA A 55 9.68 5.30 -10.00
C ALA A 55 9.97 6.80 -10.26
N MET A 56 9.29 7.70 -9.53
CA MET A 56 9.58 9.14 -9.58
C MET A 56 10.99 9.46 -9.06
N GLY A 57 11.47 8.75 -8.03
CA GLY A 57 12.84 8.89 -7.52
C GLY A 57 13.90 8.50 -8.57
N VAL A 58 13.66 7.42 -9.34
CA VAL A 58 14.51 7.04 -10.48
C VAL A 58 14.51 8.13 -11.55
N ALA A 59 13.33 8.62 -11.92
CA ALA A 59 13.21 9.70 -12.91
C ALA A 59 13.95 10.96 -12.45
N LEU A 60 13.77 11.36 -11.17
CA LEU A 60 14.43 12.53 -10.57
C LEU A 60 15.96 12.39 -10.58
N GLY A 61 16.46 11.23 -10.15
CA GLY A 61 17.89 10.96 -10.16
C GLY A 61 18.46 10.97 -11.57
N ALA A 62 17.74 10.39 -12.56
CA ALA A 62 18.16 10.37 -13.96
C ALA A 62 18.32 11.78 -14.55
N GLN A 63 17.49 12.77 -14.14
CA GLN A 63 17.61 14.16 -14.62
C GLN A 63 18.99 14.77 -14.30
N THR A 64 19.59 14.40 -13.16
CA THR A 64 20.86 14.96 -12.69
C THR A 64 22.10 14.24 -13.27
N VAL A 65 21.93 13.07 -13.89
CA VAL A 65 23.03 12.31 -14.45
C VAL A 65 23.57 13.01 -15.70
N ILE A 66 24.86 13.34 -15.67
CA ILE A 66 25.63 13.82 -16.82
C ILE A 66 26.52 12.66 -17.28
N SER A 67 26.40 12.27 -18.55
CA SER A 67 27.13 11.12 -19.08
C SER A 67 27.45 11.29 -20.57
N PRO A 68 28.62 10.84 -21.01
CA PRO A 68 29.03 10.95 -22.44
C PRO A 68 28.33 9.92 -23.34
N ASP A 69 27.84 8.79 -22.76
CA ASP A 69 27.29 7.67 -23.50
C ASP A 69 26.20 6.93 -22.69
N TYR A 70 25.45 6.09 -23.42
CA TYR A 70 24.35 5.29 -22.83
C TYR A 70 24.85 4.34 -21.74
N GLU A 71 25.98 3.65 -21.92
CA GLU A 71 26.41 2.61 -20.97
C GLU A 71 26.78 3.22 -19.61
N SER A 72 27.43 4.38 -19.61
CA SER A 72 27.75 5.13 -18.41
C SER A 72 26.49 5.71 -17.76
N PHE A 73 25.54 6.24 -18.57
CA PHE A 73 24.23 6.72 -18.10
C PHE A 73 23.43 5.59 -17.45
N ALA A 74 23.28 4.47 -18.16
CA ALA A 74 22.50 3.33 -17.69
C ALA A 74 23.05 2.72 -16.40
N ARG A 75 24.38 2.67 -16.25
CA ARG A 75 25.04 2.22 -15.01
C ARG A 75 24.66 3.10 -13.82
N GLN A 76 24.67 4.41 -14.00
CA GLN A 76 24.30 5.36 -12.93
C GLN A 76 22.82 5.26 -12.58
N VAL A 77 21.92 5.16 -13.57
CA VAL A 77 20.48 4.98 -13.31
C VAL A 77 20.20 3.64 -12.59
N ARG A 78 20.89 2.56 -12.95
CA ARG A 78 20.79 1.28 -12.21
C ARG A 78 21.26 1.42 -10.78
N ALA A 79 22.33 2.14 -10.50
CA ALA A 79 22.79 2.40 -9.13
C ALA A 79 21.75 3.20 -8.32
N ILE A 80 21.01 4.13 -8.94
CA ILE A 80 19.88 4.82 -8.32
C ILE A 80 18.76 3.82 -7.98
N CYS A 81 18.42 2.92 -8.92
CA CYS A 81 17.44 1.86 -8.67
C CYS A 81 17.85 0.98 -7.47
N ASP A 82 19.11 0.57 -7.41
CA ASP A 82 19.63 -0.30 -6.34
C ASP A 82 19.61 0.43 -4.98
N HIS A 83 19.91 1.73 -4.97
CA HIS A 83 19.81 2.55 -3.75
C HIS A 83 18.36 2.64 -3.24
N LEU A 84 17.39 2.84 -4.14
CA LEU A 84 15.97 2.86 -3.80
C LEU A 84 15.47 1.48 -3.37
N ALA A 85 15.90 0.39 -4.03
CA ALA A 85 15.56 -0.99 -3.66
C ALA A 85 15.95 -1.34 -2.21
N ALA A 86 17.10 -0.82 -1.76
CA ALA A 86 17.60 -1.04 -0.41
C ALA A 86 16.78 -0.35 0.70
N THR A 87 15.80 0.51 0.35
CA THR A 87 14.96 1.21 1.34
C THR A 87 13.97 0.30 2.03
N ARG A 88 13.34 -0.63 1.30
CA ARG A 88 12.34 -1.58 1.80
C ARG A 88 12.47 -2.94 1.08
N PRO A 89 13.40 -3.81 1.51
CA PRO A 89 13.74 -5.04 0.78
C PRO A 89 12.59 -6.06 0.64
N THR A 90 11.52 -5.93 1.42
CA THR A 90 10.36 -6.84 1.38
C THR A 90 9.18 -6.31 0.56
N ALA A 91 9.23 -5.05 0.08
CA ALA A 91 8.11 -4.38 -0.58
C ALA A 91 8.01 -4.76 -2.06
N VAL A 92 7.09 -5.66 -2.43
CA VAL A 92 6.93 -6.20 -3.80
C VAL A 92 6.73 -5.10 -4.84
N ASN A 93 5.85 -4.14 -4.57
CA ASN A 93 5.54 -3.06 -5.51
C ASN A 93 6.74 -2.12 -5.76
N LEU A 94 7.65 -1.97 -4.79
CA LEU A 94 8.90 -1.24 -4.98
C LEU A 94 9.73 -1.90 -6.09
N PHE A 95 9.97 -3.21 -5.98
CA PHE A 95 10.76 -3.95 -6.97
C PHE A 95 10.07 -3.98 -8.33
N TRP A 96 8.75 -4.17 -8.36
CA TRP A 96 7.98 -4.11 -9.60
C TRP A 96 8.18 -2.77 -10.34
N ALA A 97 8.06 -1.65 -9.64
CA ALA A 97 8.23 -0.33 -10.24
C ALA A 97 9.67 -0.10 -10.73
N LEU A 98 10.67 -0.49 -9.93
CA LEU A 98 12.08 -0.37 -10.31
C LEU A 98 12.45 -1.23 -11.52
N GLU A 99 11.93 -2.46 -11.61
CA GLU A 99 12.15 -3.32 -12.78
C GLU A 99 11.49 -2.73 -14.04
N ARG A 100 10.29 -2.18 -13.93
CA ARG A 100 9.62 -1.48 -15.03
C ARG A 100 10.46 -0.30 -15.54
N MET A 101 11.02 0.50 -14.63
CA MET A 101 11.94 1.59 -15.01
C MET A 101 13.24 1.09 -15.65
N LYS A 102 13.81 -0.02 -15.17
CA LYS A 102 15.00 -0.66 -15.78
C LYS A 102 14.70 -1.22 -17.16
N HIS A 103 13.53 -1.82 -17.38
CA HIS A 103 13.11 -2.32 -18.70
C HIS A 103 12.97 -1.16 -19.71
N LEU A 104 12.31 -0.07 -19.32
CA LEU A 104 12.21 1.12 -20.17
C LEU A 104 13.60 1.67 -20.52
N LEU A 105 14.49 1.81 -19.53
CA LEU A 105 15.87 2.25 -19.75
C LEU A 105 16.55 1.38 -20.81
N ALA A 106 16.41 0.06 -20.73
CA ALA A 106 17.02 -0.88 -21.67
C ALA A 106 16.43 -0.77 -23.08
N SER A 107 15.11 -0.58 -23.20
CA SER A 107 14.42 -0.43 -24.49
C SER A 107 14.80 0.86 -25.23
N CYS A 108 15.22 1.88 -24.51
CA CYS A 108 15.63 3.18 -25.05
C CYS A 108 17.12 3.27 -25.41
N ARG A 109 17.88 2.16 -25.44
CA ARG A 109 19.34 2.12 -25.57
C ARG A 109 19.90 2.93 -26.74
N THR A 110 19.19 3.03 -27.85
CA THR A 110 19.64 3.73 -29.07
C THR A 110 19.20 5.20 -29.13
N GLN A 111 18.48 5.67 -28.13
CA GLN A 111 17.96 7.04 -28.07
C GLN A 111 18.98 8.01 -27.45
N PRO A 112 18.91 9.32 -27.78
CA PRO A 112 19.65 10.34 -27.06
C PRO A 112 19.34 10.33 -25.56
N ILE A 113 20.33 10.61 -24.71
CA ILE A 113 20.18 10.57 -23.24
C ILE A 113 19.04 11.48 -22.76
N GLU A 114 18.89 12.68 -23.32
CA GLU A 114 17.81 13.60 -22.95
C GLU A 114 16.42 13.03 -23.28
N SER A 115 16.30 12.27 -24.37
CA SER A 115 15.06 11.55 -24.71
C SER A 115 14.79 10.43 -23.72
N ILE A 116 15.82 9.73 -23.25
CA ILE A 116 15.69 8.68 -22.22
C ILE A 116 15.24 9.29 -20.89
N LYS A 117 15.82 10.41 -20.46
CA LYS A 117 15.39 11.14 -19.25
C LYS A 117 13.92 11.53 -19.33
N ALA A 118 13.49 12.09 -20.46
CA ALA A 118 12.08 12.45 -20.68
C ALA A 118 11.16 11.21 -20.65
N ALA A 119 11.59 10.10 -21.24
CA ALA A 119 10.84 8.84 -21.23
C ALA A 119 10.70 8.28 -19.81
N LEU A 120 11.78 8.27 -19.01
CA LEU A 120 11.74 7.83 -17.60
C LEU A 120 10.80 8.69 -16.76
N LEU A 121 10.81 10.00 -16.95
CA LEU A 121 9.88 10.90 -16.26
C LEU A 121 8.44 10.61 -16.66
N LYS A 122 8.17 10.49 -17.96
CA LYS A 122 6.83 10.16 -18.46
C LYS A 122 6.35 8.82 -17.89
N GLU A 123 7.21 7.80 -17.87
CA GLU A 123 6.86 6.47 -17.34
C GLU A 123 6.48 6.51 -15.87
N SER A 124 7.21 7.28 -15.05
CA SER A 124 6.87 7.44 -13.64
C SER A 124 5.49 8.09 -13.42
N GLN A 125 5.08 8.98 -14.32
CA GLN A 125 3.74 9.57 -14.32
C GLN A 125 2.67 8.58 -14.80
N VAL A 126 3.00 7.75 -15.81
CA VAL A 126 2.12 6.67 -16.25
C VAL A 126 1.87 5.67 -15.12
N ILE A 127 2.90 5.28 -14.36
CA ILE A 127 2.77 4.40 -13.18
C ILE A 127 1.80 5.02 -12.14
N LEU A 128 1.89 6.32 -11.89
CA LEU A 128 0.97 7.02 -10.99
C LEU A 128 -0.47 6.97 -11.49
N ASP A 129 -0.69 7.33 -12.76
CA ASP A 129 -2.03 7.38 -13.35
C ASP A 129 -2.67 5.98 -13.42
N GLU A 130 -1.89 4.96 -13.76
CA GLU A 130 -2.32 3.57 -13.75
C GLU A 130 -2.74 3.13 -12.34
N ASP A 131 -1.96 3.42 -11.30
CA ASP A 131 -2.34 3.07 -9.93
C ASP A 131 -3.69 3.66 -9.54
N ILE A 132 -3.93 4.93 -9.86
CA ILE A 132 -5.23 5.58 -9.62
C ILE A 132 -6.36 4.88 -10.39
N MET A 133 -6.14 4.53 -11.66
CA MET A 133 -7.13 3.82 -12.47
C MET A 133 -7.44 2.42 -11.92
N LEU A 134 -6.41 1.67 -11.53
CA LEU A 134 -6.53 0.34 -10.94
C LEU A 134 -7.29 0.40 -9.61
N CYS A 135 -6.96 1.35 -8.74
CA CYS A 135 -7.66 1.58 -7.48
C CYS A 135 -9.16 1.90 -7.69
N LYS A 136 -9.48 2.74 -8.67
CA LYS A 136 -10.88 3.03 -9.03
C LYS A 136 -11.61 1.80 -9.60
N ALA A 137 -10.94 0.96 -10.38
CA ALA A 137 -11.52 -0.29 -10.88
C ALA A 137 -11.83 -1.27 -9.74
N MET A 138 -10.86 -1.48 -8.82
CA MET A 138 -11.09 -2.24 -7.58
C MET A 138 -12.26 -1.68 -6.77
N GLY A 139 -12.31 -0.35 -6.63
CA GLY A 139 -13.40 0.34 -5.96
C GLY A 139 -14.76 -0.04 -6.53
N ARG A 140 -14.91 0.00 -7.86
CA ARG A 140 -16.17 -0.38 -8.54
C ARG A 140 -16.54 -1.84 -8.26
N HIS A 141 -15.61 -2.78 -8.45
CA HIS A 141 -15.89 -4.21 -8.22
C HIS A 141 -16.23 -4.50 -6.75
N GLY A 142 -15.47 -3.94 -5.83
CA GLY A 142 -15.71 -4.16 -4.40
C GLY A 142 -16.97 -3.48 -3.89
N ALA A 143 -17.34 -2.33 -4.42
CA ALA A 143 -18.54 -1.63 -4.02
C ALA A 143 -19.82 -2.45 -4.26
N GLU A 144 -19.84 -3.34 -5.25
CA GLU A 144 -20.98 -4.24 -5.51
C GLU A 144 -21.24 -5.21 -4.35
N LEU A 145 -20.23 -5.52 -3.54
CA LEU A 145 -20.33 -6.39 -2.37
C LEU A 145 -20.98 -5.69 -1.16
N ILE A 146 -21.08 -4.36 -1.20
CA ILE A 146 -21.56 -3.55 -0.09
C ILE A 146 -23.03 -3.18 -0.30
N VAL A 147 -23.86 -3.45 0.69
CA VAL A 147 -25.27 -3.06 0.73
C VAL A 147 -25.43 -1.79 1.56
N SER A 148 -26.34 -0.91 1.15
CA SER A 148 -26.66 0.31 1.93
C SER A 148 -27.20 -0.07 3.32
N GLY A 149 -26.73 0.63 4.35
CA GLY A 149 -27.03 0.35 5.76
C GLY A 149 -25.95 -0.50 6.47
N GLN A 150 -24.97 -1.02 5.75
CA GLN A 150 -23.93 -1.85 6.36
C GLN A 150 -22.85 -1.03 7.06
N THR A 151 -22.26 -1.66 8.07
CA THR A 151 -21.07 -1.20 8.79
C THR A 151 -19.87 -2.07 8.38
N ILE A 152 -18.79 -1.44 7.94
CA ILE A 152 -17.59 -2.07 7.40
C ILE A 152 -16.46 -1.89 8.40
N LEU A 153 -15.80 -2.98 8.79
CA LEU A 153 -14.56 -2.89 9.57
C LEU A 153 -13.36 -2.88 8.64
N THR A 154 -12.40 -2.02 8.92
CA THR A 154 -11.10 -1.99 8.25
C THR A 154 -9.95 -1.91 9.24
N HIS A 155 -8.79 -2.44 8.84
CA HIS A 155 -7.57 -2.49 9.65
C HIS A 155 -6.41 -1.88 8.90
N CYS A 156 -5.52 -1.18 9.58
CA CYS A 156 -4.42 -0.40 9.01
C CYS A 156 -4.92 0.77 8.14
N ASN A 157 -4.15 1.15 7.15
CA ASN A 157 -4.56 2.12 6.15
C ASN A 157 -4.21 1.61 4.75
N ALA A 158 -5.25 1.28 4.00
CA ALA A 158 -5.19 0.92 2.59
C ALA A 158 -6.01 1.92 1.75
N GLY A 159 -5.81 3.20 2.03
CA GLY A 159 -6.46 4.34 1.41
C GLY A 159 -5.61 5.06 0.38
N ALA A 160 -6.00 6.29 0.05
CA ALA A 160 -5.29 7.16 -0.87
C ALA A 160 -3.84 7.40 -0.42
N LEU A 161 -3.60 7.48 0.89
CA LEU A 161 -2.26 7.62 1.49
C LEU A 161 -1.36 6.40 1.28
N ALA A 162 -1.94 5.24 0.98
CA ALA A 162 -1.19 4.00 0.72
C ALA A 162 -0.97 3.73 -0.78
N THR A 163 -1.54 4.54 -1.66
CA THR A 163 -1.54 4.43 -3.12
C THR A 163 -1.17 5.77 -3.75
N ALA A 164 -1.30 5.90 -5.07
CA ALA A 164 -1.11 7.19 -5.73
C ALA A 164 -2.27 8.17 -5.50
N GLY A 165 -3.45 7.70 -5.02
CA GLY A 165 -4.53 8.68 -4.84
C GLY A 165 -5.94 8.20 -4.47
N TYR A 166 -6.35 6.95 -4.69
CA TYR A 166 -7.74 6.54 -4.43
C TYR A 166 -7.88 5.49 -3.31
N GLY A 167 -6.87 4.64 -3.18
CA GLY A 167 -6.87 3.56 -2.20
C GLY A 167 -7.42 2.25 -2.71
N THR A 168 -7.05 1.17 -2.03
CA THR A 168 -7.55 -0.17 -2.30
C THR A 168 -8.77 -0.47 -1.42
N ALA A 169 -8.61 -0.88 -0.16
CA ALA A 169 -9.73 -1.14 0.75
C ALA A 169 -10.59 0.11 0.97
N LEU A 170 -9.98 1.27 1.25
CA LEU A 170 -10.73 2.51 1.37
C LEU A 170 -11.26 3.00 0.00
N GLY A 171 -10.63 2.60 -1.12
CA GLY A 171 -11.15 2.82 -2.46
C GLY A 171 -12.48 2.12 -2.69
N VAL A 172 -12.63 0.88 -2.20
CA VAL A 172 -13.91 0.15 -2.22
C VAL A 172 -14.97 0.88 -1.40
N ILE A 173 -14.62 1.35 -0.21
CA ILE A 173 -15.50 2.12 0.67
C ILE A 173 -15.90 3.45 0.02
N ARG A 174 -14.95 4.18 -0.59
CA ARG A 174 -15.20 5.41 -1.35
C ARG A 174 -16.17 5.17 -2.50
N ALA A 175 -15.92 4.16 -3.32
CA ALA A 175 -16.79 3.84 -4.44
C ALA A 175 -18.22 3.53 -4.01
N ALA A 176 -18.40 2.80 -2.90
CA ALA A 176 -19.74 2.56 -2.33
C ALA A 176 -20.40 3.86 -1.84
N TRP A 177 -19.64 4.74 -1.20
CA TRP A 177 -20.12 6.05 -0.75
C TRP A 177 -20.48 6.96 -1.93
N GLU A 178 -19.65 7.03 -2.97
CA GLU A 178 -19.88 7.79 -4.20
C GLU A 178 -21.13 7.30 -4.97
N GLN A 179 -21.47 6.00 -4.85
CA GLN A 179 -22.73 5.42 -5.35
C GLN A 179 -23.96 5.79 -4.49
N GLY A 180 -23.81 6.59 -3.45
CA GLY A 180 -24.89 7.02 -2.57
C GLY A 180 -25.31 6.00 -1.52
N LYS A 181 -24.55 4.91 -1.30
CA LYS A 181 -24.84 3.94 -0.26
C LYS A 181 -24.62 4.55 1.12
N LYS A 182 -25.59 4.37 2.00
CA LYS A 182 -25.48 4.80 3.41
C LYS A 182 -24.67 3.75 4.17
N ILE A 183 -23.42 4.02 4.42
CA ILE A 183 -22.50 3.11 5.10
C ILE A 183 -21.87 3.77 6.33
N GLN A 184 -21.38 2.94 7.25
CA GLN A 184 -20.54 3.35 8.37
C GLN A 184 -19.23 2.56 8.32
N VAL A 185 -18.14 3.15 8.77
CA VAL A 185 -16.84 2.48 8.86
C VAL A 185 -16.41 2.39 10.31
N ILE A 186 -15.90 1.25 10.69
CA ILE A 186 -15.18 1.05 11.94
C ILE A 186 -13.72 0.84 11.57
N ALA A 187 -12.85 1.67 12.12
CA ALA A 187 -11.41 1.60 11.89
C ALA A 187 -10.70 1.13 13.16
N ASP A 188 -9.97 0.02 13.07
CA ASP A 188 -9.02 -0.38 14.11
C ASP A 188 -7.91 0.65 14.21
N GLU A 189 -7.45 1.00 15.41
CA GLU A 189 -6.34 1.95 15.61
C GLU A 189 -5.03 1.46 14.97
N THR A 190 -4.83 0.15 14.90
CA THR A 190 -3.70 -0.55 14.28
C THR A 190 -2.37 -0.29 15.02
N ARG A 191 -2.21 -0.91 16.20
CA ARG A 191 -0.92 -0.94 16.89
C ARG A 191 0.13 -1.67 16.02
N PRO A 192 1.45 -1.36 16.16
CA PRO A 192 2.02 -0.36 17.06
C PRO A 192 2.08 1.06 16.47
N VAL A 193 1.99 1.24 15.11
CA VAL A 193 2.26 2.53 14.45
C VAL A 193 1.01 3.40 14.25
N LEU A 194 -0.17 2.86 14.60
CA LEU A 194 -1.46 3.56 14.65
C LEU A 194 -1.94 4.10 13.28
N GLN A 195 -1.70 3.35 12.20
CA GLN A 195 -2.13 3.76 10.86
C GLN A 195 -3.65 3.92 10.74
N GLY A 196 -4.43 3.09 11.43
CA GLY A 196 -5.88 3.21 11.45
C GLY A 196 -6.34 4.49 12.14
N ALA A 197 -5.78 4.78 13.32
CA ALA A 197 -6.11 5.99 14.07
C ALA A 197 -5.67 7.26 13.36
N ARG A 198 -4.41 7.28 12.88
CA ARG A 198 -3.77 8.49 12.35
C ARG A 198 -4.13 8.79 10.91
N LEU A 199 -4.29 7.77 10.09
CA LEU A 199 -4.40 7.90 8.65
C LEU A 199 -5.79 7.52 8.13
N THR A 200 -6.31 6.34 8.51
CA THR A 200 -7.62 5.89 8.01
C THR A 200 -8.75 6.76 8.52
N ALA A 201 -8.76 7.07 9.81
CA ALA A 201 -9.77 7.97 10.38
C ALA A 201 -9.70 9.35 9.74
N TRP A 202 -8.47 9.90 9.55
CA TRP A 202 -8.26 11.18 8.91
C TRP A 202 -8.77 11.20 7.46
N GLU A 203 -8.40 10.21 6.62
CA GLU A 203 -8.86 10.13 5.23
C GLU A 203 -10.38 10.07 5.12
N LEU A 204 -11.02 9.20 5.91
CA LEU A 204 -12.48 9.02 5.86
C LEU A 204 -13.23 10.27 6.34
N MET A 205 -12.69 10.99 7.33
CA MET A 205 -13.26 12.26 7.79
C MET A 205 -13.14 13.35 6.72
N GLU A 206 -11.98 13.45 6.03
CA GLU A 206 -11.78 14.37 4.91
C GLU A 206 -12.77 14.08 3.76
N ASP A 207 -13.06 12.82 3.50
CA ASP A 207 -14.03 12.38 2.50
C ASP A 207 -15.49 12.44 2.98
N LYS A 208 -15.72 12.87 4.24
CA LYS A 208 -17.05 12.93 4.89
C LYS A 208 -17.76 11.58 4.96
N ILE A 209 -16.99 10.50 5.02
CA ILE A 209 -17.49 9.15 5.24
C ILE A 209 -17.57 8.89 6.75
N PRO A 210 -18.74 8.51 7.29
CA PRO A 210 -18.89 8.25 8.71
C PRO A 210 -17.92 7.18 9.20
N VAL A 211 -17.07 7.50 10.18
CA VAL A 211 -16.07 6.59 10.73
C VAL A 211 -16.11 6.62 12.26
N THR A 212 -15.95 5.45 12.86
CA THR A 212 -15.74 5.26 14.30
C THR A 212 -14.40 4.58 14.52
N LEU A 213 -13.52 5.22 15.27
CA LEU A 213 -12.24 4.65 15.67
C LEU A 213 -12.43 3.75 16.89
N ILE A 214 -11.79 2.59 16.86
CA ILE A 214 -11.73 1.63 17.97
C ILE A 214 -10.30 1.19 18.25
N THR A 215 -10.04 0.66 19.45
CA THR A 215 -8.79 -0.07 19.71
C THR A 215 -8.86 -1.46 19.06
N ASP A 216 -7.71 -2.04 18.70
CA ASP A 216 -7.65 -3.31 17.96
C ASP A 216 -8.40 -4.47 18.66
N ASN A 217 -8.41 -4.47 19.99
CA ASN A 217 -9.06 -5.52 20.77
C ASN A 217 -10.60 -5.38 20.87
N MET A 218 -11.20 -4.29 20.36
CA MET A 218 -12.65 -4.08 20.40
C MET A 218 -13.39 -4.73 19.23
N ALA A 219 -12.71 -5.08 18.14
CA ALA A 219 -13.32 -5.64 16.94
C ALA A 219 -14.22 -6.86 17.23
N GLY A 220 -13.71 -7.84 17.98
CA GLY A 220 -14.46 -9.04 18.35
C GLY A 220 -15.71 -8.75 19.18
N ALA A 221 -15.66 -7.77 20.09
CA ALA A 221 -16.83 -7.38 20.87
C ALA A 221 -17.95 -6.79 19.99
N LEU A 222 -17.59 -6.00 18.98
CA LEU A 222 -18.54 -5.42 18.03
C LEU A 222 -19.09 -6.47 17.05
N MET A 223 -18.27 -7.41 16.61
CA MET A 223 -18.70 -8.57 15.80
C MET A 223 -19.73 -9.40 16.54
N ARG A 224 -19.46 -9.73 17.82
CA ARG A 224 -20.40 -10.46 18.68
C ARG A 224 -21.74 -9.74 18.88
N GLN A 225 -21.74 -8.40 18.85
CA GLN A 225 -22.93 -7.57 18.96
C GLN A 225 -23.69 -7.42 17.64
N GLY A 226 -23.22 -8.03 16.54
CA GLY A 226 -23.81 -7.89 15.22
C GLY A 226 -23.68 -6.47 14.63
N LYS A 227 -22.68 -5.69 15.08
CA LYS A 227 -22.46 -4.31 14.62
C LYS A 227 -21.55 -4.20 13.41
N ILE A 228 -20.91 -5.29 12.99
CA ILE A 228 -20.03 -5.36 11.81
C ILE A 228 -20.65 -6.33 10.83
N HIS A 229 -20.79 -5.90 9.57
CA HIS A 229 -21.43 -6.67 8.51
C HIS A 229 -20.43 -7.29 7.54
N LEU A 230 -19.27 -6.66 7.34
CA LEU A 230 -18.16 -7.17 6.55
C LEU A 230 -16.86 -6.51 6.96
N CYS A 231 -15.74 -7.18 6.67
CA CYS A 231 -14.40 -6.65 6.83
C CYS A 231 -13.75 -6.43 5.45
N ILE A 232 -13.08 -5.29 5.24
CA ILE A 232 -12.30 -5.02 4.03
C ILE A 232 -10.95 -4.46 4.44
N VAL A 233 -9.87 -5.14 4.04
CA VAL A 233 -8.49 -4.75 4.34
C VAL A 233 -7.64 -4.70 3.06
N GLY A 234 -6.46 -4.11 3.12
CA GLY A 234 -5.47 -4.18 2.05
C GLY A 234 -4.61 -5.44 2.11
N ALA A 235 -3.55 -5.47 1.30
CA ALA A 235 -2.49 -6.47 1.38
C ALA A 235 -1.13 -5.84 1.10
N ASP A 236 -0.09 -6.35 1.76
CA ASP A 236 1.31 -6.05 1.46
C ASP A 236 1.90 -7.09 0.48
N ARG A 237 1.41 -8.34 0.54
CA ARG A 237 1.76 -9.42 -0.41
C ARG A 237 0.68 -10.50 -0.39
N ILE A 238 0.39 -11.07 -1.56
CA ILE A 238 -0.51 -12.22 -1.73
C ILE A 238 0.29 -13.35 -2.37
N ALA A 239 0.34 -14.52 -1.72
CA ALA A 239 1.00 -15.71 -2.24
C ALA A 239 0.16 -16.40 -3.32
N ALA A 240 0.78 -17.30 -4.09
CA ALA A 240 0.12 -18.02 -5.18
C ALA A 240 -1.08 -18.87 -4.74
N ASN A 241 -1.08 -19.37 -3.51
CA ASN A 241 -2.21 -20.12 -2.93
C ASN A 241 -3.33 -19.22 -2.36
N GLY A 242 -3.17 -17.89 -2.42
CA GLY A 242 -4.14 -16.93 -1.92
C GLY A 242 -3.97 -16.53 -0.46
N ASP A 243 -2.93 -16.99 0.25
CA ASP A 243 -2.59 -16.49 1.57
C ASP A 243 -2.13 -15.04 1.49
N VAL A 244 -2.53 -14.22 2.46
CA VAL A 244 -2.30 -12.78 2.43
C VAL A 244 -1.46 -12.33 3.61
N ALA A 245 -0.31 -11.73 3.34
CA ALA A 245 0.43 -10.94 4.32
C ALA A 245 -0.09 -9.50 4.34
N ASN A 246 -0.48 -9.03 5.51
CA ASN A 246 -0.89 -7.64 5.71
C ASN A 246 -0.46 -7.18 7.11
N LYS A 247 -0.73 -5.92 7.44
CA LYS A 247 -0.37 -5.31 8.72
C LYS A 247 -0.75 -6.22 9.88
N ILE A 248 0.21 -6.37 10.84
CA ILE A 248 0.00 -7.16 12.07
C ILE A 248 -1.36 -6.84 12.69
N GLY A 249 -2.11 -7.87 13.07
CA GLY A 249 -3.49 -7.81 13.57
C GLY A 249 -4.54 -8.23 12.53
N THR A 250 -4.22 -8.23 11.25
CA THR A 250 -5.14 -8.64 10.17
C THR A 250 -5.61 -10.09 10.35
N TYR A 251 -4.71 -11.01 10.69
CA TYR A 251 -5.06 -12.41 10.98
C TYR A 251 -6.06 -12.53 12.13
N SER A 252 -5.87 -11.75 13.20
CA SER A 252 -6.80 -11.74 14.33
C SER A 252 -8.21 -11.30 13.92
N VAL A 253 -8.30 -10.25 13.08
CA VAL A 253 -9.59 -9.77 12.54
C VAL A 253 -10.23 -10.84 11.66
N ALA A 254 -9.47 -11.52 10.79
CA ALA A 254 -9.98 -12.58 9.92
C ALA A 254 -10.51 -13.78 10.70
N VAL A 255 -9.79 -14.23 11.74
CA VAL A 255 -10.24 -15.31 12.64
C VAL A 255 -11.53 -14.93 13.35
N LEU A 256 -11.63 -13.72 13.88
CA LEU A 256 -12.84 -13.22 14.53
C LEU A 256 -14.00 -13.08 13.55
N ALA A 257 -13.76 -12.57 12.34
CA ALA A 257 -14.77 -12.46 11.29
C ALA A 257 -15.33 -13.85 10.94
N ASN A 258 -14.45 -14.84 10.72
CA ASN A 258 -14.85 -16.22 10.44
C ASN A 258 -15.65 -16.83 11.57
N ALA A 259 -15.25 -16.65 12.83
CA ALA A 259 -15.96 -17.16 14.01
C ALA A 259 -17.37 -16.58 14.19
N HIS A 260 -17.62 -15.41 13.60
CA HIS A 260 -18.93 -14.72 13.64
C HIS A 260 -19.68 -14.78 12.28
N GLY A 261 -19.18 -15.53 11.29
CA GLY A 261 -19.81 -15.65 9.97
C GLY A 261 -19.82 -14.34 9.18
N ILE A 262 -18.88 -13.42 9.44
CA ILE A 262 -18.75 -12.12 8.78
C ILE A 262 -17.83 -12.27 7.58
N PRO A 263 -18.23 -11.83 6.37
CA PRO A 263 -17.38 -11.85 5.18
C PRO A 263 -16.11 -11.01 5.38
N PHE A 264 -14.95 -11.58 5.00
CA PHE A 264 -13.65 -10.95 5.07
C PHE A 264 -13.05 -10.83 3.66
N TYR A 265 -12.88 -9.60 3.17
CA TYR A 265 -12.35 -9.30 1.86
C TYR A 265 -10.99 -8.62 1.94
N VAL A 266 -10.16 -8.92 0.95
CA VAL A 266 -8.86 -8.27 0.74
C VAL A 266 -8.90 -7.49 -0.56
N ALA A 267 -8.55 -6.21 -0.57
CA ALA A 267 -8.49 -5.38 -1.77
C ALA A 267 -7.03 -4.99 -2.08
N ALA A 268 -6.51 -5.48 -3.19
CA ALA A 268 -5.14 -5.24 -3.62
C ALA A 268 -5.01 -5.32 -5.14
N PRO A 269 -4.12 -4.51 -5.76
CA PRO A 269 -3.86 -4.61 -7.19
C PRO A 269 -3.13 -5.90 -7.52
N TYR A 270 -3.22 -6.32 -8.77
CA TYR A 270 -2.53 -7.49 -9.29
C TYR A 270 -1.02 -7.48 -8.99
N SER A 271 -0.37 -6.31 -9.03
CA SER A 271 1.06 -6.15 -8.73
C SER A 271 1.45 -6.54 -7.29
N THR A 272 0.47 -6.75 -6.39
CA THR A 272 0.68 -7.24 -5.02
C THR A 272 0.68 -8.78 -4.96
N ILE A 273 0.22 -9.47 -6.03
CA ILE A 273 0.20 -10.93 -6.10
C ILE A 273 1.58 -11.43 -6.54
N ASP A 274 2.22 -12.17 -5.67
CA ASP A 274 3.54 -12.78 -5.90
C ASP A 274 3.41 -14.28 -6.21
N LEU A 275 3.27 -14.61 -7.48
CA LEU A 275 3.15 -16.01 -7.93
C LEU A 275 4.42 -16.85 -7.72
N LYS A 276 5.56 -16.22 -7.42
CA LYS A 276 6.81 -16.92 -7.10
C LYS A 276 6.82 -17.43 -5.66
N THR A 277 6.10 -16.76 -4.76
CA THR A 277 5.87 -17.19 -3.37
C THR A 277 4.71 -18.16 -3.34
N LYS A 278 4.95 -19.42 -3.03
CA LYS A 278 3.95 -20.49 -3.15
C LYS A 278 2.87 -20.39 -2.08
N THR A 279 3.26 -20.16 -0.84
CA THR A 279 2.37 -20.12 0.33
C THR A 279 2.71 -18.96 1.25
N GLY A 280 1.80 -18.63 2.15
CA GLY A 280 2.04 -17.59 3.16
C GLY A 280 3.22 -17.86 4.09
N ALA A 281 3.56 -19.14 4.30
CA ALA A 281 4.73 -19.53 5.10
C ALA A 281 6.06 -19.11 4.45
N ASP A 282 6.08 -18.92 3.13
CA ASP A 282 7.26 -18.53 2.37
C ASP A 282 7.43 -17.00 2.33
N ILE A 283 6.46 -16.22 2.86
CA ILE A 283 6.52 -14.77 2.87
C ILE A 283 7.50 -14.29 3.96
N PRO A 284 8.55 -13.52 3.63
CA PRO A 284 9.45 -12.97 4.63
C PRO A 284 8.73 -11.88 5.45
N ILE A 285 8.72 -12.03 6.77
CA ILE A 285 8.11 -11.06 7.69
C ILE A 285 9.19 -10.16 8.29
N GLU A 286 9.06 -8.86 8.02
CA GLU A 286 9.96 -7.82 8.52
C GLU A 286 9.81 -7.67 10.05
N GLN A 287 10.94 -7.73 10.78
CA GLN A 287 10.99 -7.36 12.19
C GLN A 287 11.30 -5.87 12.32
N ARG A 288 10.50 -5.18 13.09
CA ARG A 288 10.54 -3.71 13.21
C ARG A 288 11.20 -3.27 14.52
N ASN A 289 11.51 -1.96 14.60
CA ASN A 289 12.15 -1.37 15.78
C ASN A 289 11.26 -1.60 17.03
N PRO A 290 11.84 -2.15 18.13
CA PRO A 290 11.14 -2.32 19.40
C PRO A 290 10.51 -1.04 19.96
N LEU A 291 11.07 0.13 19.68
CA LEU A 291 10.52 1.41 20.10
C LEU A 291 9.09 1.66 19.59
N GLU A 292 8.70 1.10 18.44
CA GLU A 292 7.33 1.23 17.95
C GLU A 292 6.31 0.62 18.93
N VAL A 293 6.68 -0.46 19.63
CA VAL A 293 5.81 -1.13 20.61
C VAL A 293 5.88 -0.46 21.96
N THR A 294 7.08 -0.05 22.41
CA THR A 294 7.33 0.48 23.76
C THR A 294 7.02 1.96 23.91
N THR A 295 6.73 2.65 22.80
CA THR A 295 6.36 4.08 22.81
C THR A 295 5.09 4.33 22.02
N ILE A 296 4.48 5.49 22.24
CA ILE A 296 3.48 6.08 21.33
C ILE A 296 4.18 7.18 20.54
N HIS A 297 4.04 7.17 19.22
CA HIS A 297 4.68 8.13 18.30
C HIS A 297 6.21 8.22 18.43
N GLY A 298 6.86 7.14 18.86
CA GLY A 298 8.31 7.12 19.02
C GLY A 298 8.86 8.00 20.15
N SER A 299 8.02 8.72 20.88
CA SER A 299 8.43 9.72 21.86
C SER A 299 7.88 9.50 23.28
N HIS A 300 6.69 8.92 23.42
CA HIS A 300 6.07 8.73 24.72
C HIS A 300 6.19 7.28 25.20
N PRO A 301 7.07 6.97 26.18
CA PRO A 301 7.22 5.61 26.70
C PRO A 301 5.95 5.09 27.38
N ILE A 302 5.56 3.85 27.05
CA ILE A 302 4.40 3.16 27.62
C ILE A 302 4.75 1.81 28.24
N ALA A 303 6.04 1.42 28.18
CA ALA A 303 6.51 0.17 28.73
C ALA A 303 7.79 0.39 29.54
N PRO A 304 8.13 -0.49 30.51
CA PRO A 304 9.38 -0.41 31.27
C PRO A 304 10.61 -0.48 30.33
N ALA A 305 11.65 0.27 30.67
CA ALA A 305 12.92 0.21 29.94
C ALA A 305 13.51 -1.21 30.00
N GLY A 306 14.00 -1.70 28.85
CA GLY A 306 14.66 -3.02 28.76
C GLY A 306 13.69 -4.20 28.66
N VAL A 307 12.37 -4.00 28.58
CA VAL A 307 11.42 -5.08 28.31
C VAL A 307 11.71 -5.70 26.94
N ALA A 308 11.69 -7.04 26.86
CA ALA A 308 11.84 -7.74 25.58
C ALA A 308 10.62 -7.47 24.68
N VAL A 309 10.86 -7.24 23.39
CA VAL A 309 9.83 -6.90 22.42
C VAL A 309 9.90 -7.83 21.23
N TYR A 310 8.71 -8.31 20.78
CA TYR A 310 8.50 -8.97 19.51
C TYR A 310 7.64 -8.06 18.64
N ASN A 311 8.14 -7.61 17.48
CA ASN A 311 7.48 -6.61 16.65
C ASN A 311 7.53 -6.96 15.15
N PRO A 312 6.77 -8.00 14.70
CA PRO A 312 6.62 -8.27 13.29
C PRO A 312 5.75 -7.18 12.65
N ALA A 313 6.11 -6.74 11.43
CA ALA A 313 5.34 -5.74 10.71
C ALA A 313 4.00 -6.27 10.21
N PHE A 314 3.96 -7.56 9.88
CA PHE A 314 2.86 -8.23 9.20
C PHE A 314 2.53 -9.54 9.88
N ASP A 315 1.29 -10.00 9.70
CA ASP A 315 0.89 -11.39 9.88
C ASP A 315 0.34 -11.98 8.58
N VAL A 316 0.17 -13.29 8.54
CA VAL A 316 -0.33 -13.99 7.37
C VAL A 316 -1.73 -14.52 7.67
N THR A 317 -2.69 -14.12 6.84
CA THR A 317 -4.05 -14.64 6.86
C THR A 317 -4.16 -15.78 5.85
N PRO A 318 -4.49 -17.01 6.28
CA PRO A 318 -4.71 -18.14 5.38
C PRO A 318 -5.87 -17.90 4.42
N ALA A 319 -5.75 -18.41 3.20
CA ALA A 319 -6.75 -18.26 2.14
C ALA A 319 -8.17 -18.71 2.55
N GLU A 320 -8.27 -19.72 3.42
CA GLU A 320 -9.54 -20.26 3.93
C GLU A 320 -10.35 -19.28 4.80
N LEU A 321 -9.69 -18.27 5.37
CA LEU A 321 -10.35 -17.21 6.14
C LEU A 321 -10.79 -16.01 5.28
N ILE A 322 -10.46 -16.01 3.99
CA ILE A 322 -10.69 -14.91 3.07
C ILE A 322 -11.88 -15.27 2.16
N THR A 323 -12.94 -14.49 2.24
CA THR A 323 -14.14 -14.66 1.42
C THR A 323 -13.87 -14.37 -0.06
N GLY A 324 -13.05 -13.36 -0.35
CA GLY A 324 -12.66 -12.99 -1.70
C GLY A 324 -11.58 -11.93 -1.74
N ILE A 325 -10.84 -11.90 -2.85
CA ILE A 325 -9.81 -10.92 -3.14
C ILE A 325 -10.33 -10.01 -4.26
N ILE A 326 -10.43 -8.73 -3.95
CA ILE A 326 -10.89 -7.68 -4.84
C ILE A 326 -9.68 -7.11 -5.57
N THR A 327 -9.67 -7.21 -6.89
CA THR A 327 -8.63 -6.66 -7.76
C THR A 327 -9.25 -5.70 -8.78
N GLU A 328 -8.44 -5.05 -9.56
CA GLU A 328 -8.87 -4.23 -10.69
C GLU A 328 -9.57 -5.04 -11.80
N ARG A 329 -9.42 -6.38 -11.80
CA ARG A 329 -10.01 -7.30 -12.78
C ARG A 329 -11.31 -7.97 -12.30
N GLY A 330 -11.66 -7.79 -11.04
CA GLY A 330 -12.85 -8.39 -10.43
C GLY A 330 -12.60 -8.91 -9.03
N VAL A 331 -13.56 -9.71 -8.55
CA VAL A 331 -13.50 -10.37 -7.24
C VAL A 331 -13.28 -11.87 -7.44
N PHE A 332 -12.22 -12.40 -6.86
CA PHE A 332 -11.81 -13.80 -7.02
C PHE A 332 -11.80 -14.52 -5.68
N LYS A 333 -12.07 -15.83 -5.70
CA LYS A 333 -11.74 -16.67 -4.55
C LYS A 333 -10.22 -16.80 -4.43
N PRO A 334 -9.66 -16.83 -3.22
CA PRO A 334 -8.21 -16.92 -3.04
C PRO A 334 -7.54 -18.07 -3.82
N GLY A 335 -8.15 -19.25 -3.84
CA GLY A 335 -7.62 -20.43 -4.55
C GLY A 335 -7.64 -20.34 -6.07
N ASP A 336 -8.39 -19.39 -6.66
CA ASP A 336 -8.51 -19.25 -8.11
C ASP A 336 -7.47 -18.28 -8.70
N LEU A 337 -6.75 -17.54 -7.87
CA LEU A 337 -5.82 -16.49 -8.31
C LEU A 337 -4.75 -17.01 -9.25
N ALA A 338 -4.08 -18.09 -8.89
CA ALA A 338 -2.99 -18.64 -9.70
C ALA A 338 -3.47 -19.02 -11.12
N ALA A 339 -4.67 -19.61 -11.25
CA ALA A 339 -5.25 -19.99 -12.54
C ALA A 339 -5.63 -18.76 -13.38
N GLN A 340 -6.20 -17.72 -12.74
CA GLN A 340 -6.64 -16.51 -13.43
C GLN A 340 -5.48 -15.66 -13.95
N PHE A 341 -4.33 -15.71 -13.28
CA PHE A 341 -3.19 -14.85 -13.58
C PHE A 341 -2.05 -15.55 -14.34
N GLN A 342 -2.09 -16.88 -14.50
CA GLN A 342 -1.18 -17.61 -15.40
C GLN A 342 -1.53 -17.45 -16.88
N LEU A 343 -2.75 -17.01 -17.20
CA LEU A 343 -3.28 -16.92 -18.58
C LEU A 343 -2.89 -15.66 -19.34
N GLU A 344 -2.32 -14.66 -18.68
CA GLU A 344 -1.81 -13.46 -19.36
C GLU A 344 -0.41 -13.10 -18.86
N PRO A 345 0.57 -12.93 -19.78
CA PRO A 345 1.85 -12.37 -19.40
C PRO A 345 1.64 -10.98 -18.79
N ILE A 346 2.36 -10.68 -17.72
CA ILE A 346 2.51 -9.33 -17.20
C ILE A 346 2.81 -8.44 -18.40
N LEU A 347 1.92 -7.46 -18.69
CA LEU A 347 2.21 -6.46 -19.71
C LEU A 347 3.60 -5.91 -19.44
N PRO A 348 4.46 -5.86 -20.46
CA PRO A 348 5.87 -5.54 -20.32
C PRO A 348 6.11 -4.17 -19.72
#